data_6cd3de7a1c3622fa7df9616c4fd663d0
#
_entry.id   6cd3de7a1c3622fa7df9616c4fd663d0
#
_cell.length_a   1.000
_cell.length_b   1.000
_cell.length_c   1.000
_cell.angle_alpha   90.00
_cell.angle_beta   90.00
_cell.angle_gamma   90.00
#
_symmetry.space_group_name_H-M   'P 1'
#
loop_
_entity.id
_entity.type
_entity.pdbx_description
1 polymer ?
#
loop_
_entity_poly.entity_id
_entity_poly.type
_entity_poly.pdbx_seq_one_letter_code
_entity_poly.pdbx_strand_id
1 'polypeptide(L)'
;MGSVQGSTARPGLQAGPTAATIVGFLVLVELTSGILQGYYTPLLTDIARFLGIHDADVNWFEAAQLTASALVVPVLAKLGDMIGHRKVLLISTALTAAASWGVAFAPNFWIFIIAWAFQGFYVVWLPLEIALIYSRSHRRPDGAALTRKSAGILVAGLEFGVIAGALAGGFIGGALPDRLWLVLMIPAIAVTLCFFVILYGVP
;
A
#
# COMPACT_ATOMS: atom_id res chain seq x y z
N MET A 1 -29.74 -59.33 -1.69
CA MET A 1 -28.57 -59.11 -0.81
C MET A 1 -27.87 -57.88 -1.30
N GLY A 2 -28.18 -56.77 -0.69
CA GLY A 2 -27.62 -55.48 -1.06
C GLY A 2 -26.40 -55.16 -0.22
N SER A 3 -25.32 -54.72 -0.84
CA SER A 3 -24.17 -54.13 -0.17
C SER A 3 -24.29 -52.63 -0.18
N VAL A 4 -24.55 -52.08 0.98
CA VAL A 4 -24.51 -50.63 1.25
C VAL A 4 -23.02 -50.20 1.28
N GLN A 5 -22.60 -49.48 0.23
CA GLN A 5 -21.32 -48.77 0.27
C GLN A 5 -21.45 -47.52 1.14
N GLY A 6 -20.83 -47.60 2.32
CA GLY A 6 -20.67 -46.46 3.20
C GLY A 6 -19.80 -45.38 2.55
N SER A 7 -20.40 -44.25 2.26
CA SER A 7 -19.70 -43.01 1.92
C SER A 7 -18.90 -42.52 3.12
N THR A 8 -17.60 -42.78 3.14
CA THR A 8 -16.69 -42.17 4.08
C THR A 8 -16.55 -40.67 3.73
N ALA A 9 -17.29 -39.86 4.45
CA ALA A 9 -17.07 -38.40 4.46
C ALA A 9 -15.61 -38.12 4.83
N ARG A 10 -14.85 -37.54 3.90
CA ARG A 10 -13.50 -37.08 4.14
C ARG A 10 -13.58 -35.90 5.14
N PRO A 11 -12.83 -35.97 6.28
CA PRO A 11 -12.82 -34.86 7.23
C PRO A 11 -12.19 -33.64 6.58
N GLY A 12 -12.93 -32.53 6.58
CA GLY A 12 -12.46 -31.16 6.61
C GLY A 12 -11.20 -30.80 5.84
N LEU A 13 -11.34 -30.51 4.53
CA LEU A 13 -10.50 -29.49 3.93
C LEU A 13 -10.83 -28.19 4.70
N GLN A 14 -9.92 -27.73 5.53
CA GLN A 14 -9.98 -26.40 6.10
C GLN A 14 -10.16 -25.43 4.93
N ALA A 15 -11.33 -24.83 4.86
CA ALA A 15 -11.64 -23.84 3.83
C ALA A 15 -10.64 -22.68 4.04
N GLY A 16 -9.67 -22.54 3.15
CA GLY A 16 -8.78 -21.39 3.12
C GLY A 16 -9.62 -20.11 3.04
N PRO A 17 -9.05 -18.96 3.41
CA PRO A 17 -9.78 -17.70 3.45
C PRO A 17 -10.51 -17.49 2.11
N THR A 18 -11.77 -17.07 2.19
CA THR A 18 -12.59 -16.83 1.01
C THR A 18 -11.99 -15.72 0.16
N ALA A 19 -12.20 -15.73 -1.15
CA ALA A 19 -11.74 -14.65 -2.04
C ALA A 19 -12.18 -13.26 -1.53
N ALA A 20 -13.37 -13.16 -0.94
CA ALA A 20 -13.88 -11.93 -0.35
C ALA A 20 -13.04 -11.44 0.85
N THR A 21 -12.56 -12.36 1.69
CA THR A 21 -11.69 -12.02 2.84
C THR A 21 -10.36 -11.46 2.36
N ILE A 22 -9.76 -12.06 1.33
CA ILE A 22 -8.51 -11.58 0.76
C ILE A 22 -8.69 -10.18 0.16
N VAL A 23 -9.73 -9.97 -0.63
CA VAL A 23 -10.05 -8.65 -1.20
C VAL A 23 -10.26 -7.61 -0.08
N GLY A 24 -10.90 -7.98 1.01
CA GLY A 24 -11.07 -7.08 2.17
C GLY A 24 -9.75 -6.62 2.77
N PHE A 25 -8.76 -7.51 2.94
CA PHE A 25 -7.42 -7.12 3.40
C PHE A 25 -6.69 -6.24 2.38
N LEU A 26 -6.80 -6.56 1.10
CA LEU A 26 -6.16 -5.77 0.04
C LEU A 26 -6.77 -4.37 -0.09
N VAL A 27 -8.07 -4.20 0.16
CA VAL A 27 -8.71 -2.87 0.24
C VAL A 27 -8.11 -2.02 1.37
N LEU A 28 -7.76 -2.62 2.51
CA LEU A 28 -7.05 -1.88 3.58
C LEU A 28 -5.66 -1.44 3.16
N VAL A 29 -4.98 -2.24 2.34
CA VAL A 29 -3.66 -1.88 1.79
C VAL A 29 -3.80 -0.71 0.83
N GLU A 30 -4.77 -0.76 -0.10
CA GLU A 30 -5.02 0.34 -1.04
C GLU A 30 -5.54 1.60 -0.36
N LEU A 31 -6.34 1.48 0.67
CA LEU A 31 -6.74 2.61 1.51
C LEU A 31 -5.51 3.30 2.13
N THR A 32 -4.54 2.50 2.61
CA THR A 32 -3.28 3.03 3.15
C THR A 32 -2.43 3.69 2.07
N SER A 33 -2.37 3.10 0.86
CA SER A 33 -1.73 3.67 -0.33
C SER A 33 -2.33 5.06 -0.66
N GLY A 34 -3.66 5.16 -0.70
CA GLY A 34 -4.36 6.42 -0.92
C GLY A 34 -4.07 7.45 0.17
N ILE A 35 -4.09 7.05 1.44
CA ILE A 35 -3.73 7.94 2.55
C ILE A 35 -2.31 8.49 2.36
N LEU A 36 -1.34 7.67 1.97
CA LEU A 36 0.02 8.16 1.70
C LEU A 36 0.03 9.22 0.59
N GLN A 37 -0.72 9.02 -0.48
CA GLN A 37 -0.78 9.97 -1.60
C GLN A 37 -1.40 11.30 -1.19
N GLY A 38 -2.52 11.27 -0.46
CA GLY A 38 -3.28 12.47 -0.12
C GLY A 38 -2.73 13.24 1.06
N TYR A 39 -2.21 12.55 2.07
CA TYR A 39 -1.89 13.12 3.38
C TYR A 39 -0.87 14.25 3.35
N TYR A 40 0.16 14.15 2.53
CA TYR A 40 1.24 15.12 2.46
C TYR A 40 0.90 16.37 1.65
N THR A 41 -0.08 16.29 0.74
CA THR A 41 -0.42 17.40 -0.16
C THR A 41 -0.69 18.72 0.56
N PRO A 42 -1.53 18.77 1.60
CA PRO A 42 -1.77 20.03 2.34
C PRO A 42 -0.60 20.45 3.23
N LEU A 43 0.39 19.59 3.44
CA LEU A 43 1.54 19.82 4.33
C LEU A 43 2.79 20.34 3.60
N LEU A 44 2.78 20.38 2.27
CA LEU A 44 3.99 20.67 1.48
C LEU A 44 4.65 22.01 1.84
N THR A 45 3.87 23.07 2.06
CA THR A 45 4.39 24.37 2.49
C THR A 45 5.01 24.33 3.89
N ASP A 46 4.41 23.57 4.80
CA ASP A 46 4.97 23.41 6.16
C ASP A 46 6.25 22.57 6.13
N ILE A 47 6.31 21.56 5.26
CA ILE A 47 7.51 20.75 5.00
C ILE A 47 8.62 21.64 4.41
N ALA A 48 8.32 22.50 3.43
CA ALA A 48 9.29 23.44 2.85
C ALA A 48 9.88 24.35 3.92
N ARG A 49 9.01 24.92 4.75
CA ARG A 49 9.41 25.78 5.88
C ARG A 49 10.28 25.03 6.89
N PHE A 50 9.91 23.81 7.25
CA PHE A 50 10.66 22.95 8.17
C PHE A 50 12.06 22.62 7.65
N LEU A 51 12.17 22.32 6.34
CA LEU A 51 13.44 21.99 5.69
C LEU A 51 14.26 23.25 5.31
N GLY A 52 13.71 24.44 5.45
CA GLY A 52 14.37 25.69 5.07
C GLY A 52 14.60 25.83 3.57
N ILE A 53 13.69 25.29 2.74
CA ILE A 53 13.75 25.33 1.27
C ILE A 53 12.67 26.28 0.73
N HIS A 54 12.80 26.63 -0.55
CA HIS A 54 11.77 27.42 -1.24
C HIS A 54 10.56 26.53 -1.58
N ASP A 55 9.34 27.09 -1.55
CA ASP A 55 8.11 26.34 -1.85
C ASP A 55 8.13 25.66 -3.23
N ALA A 56 8.82 26.24 -4.21
CA ALA A 56 8.98 25.61 -5.52
C ALA A 56 9.81 24.32 -5.48
N ASP A 57 10.69 24.15 -4.49
CA ASP A 57 11.57 22.99 -4.39
C ASP A 57 10.84 21.74 -3.92
N VAL A 58 9.61 21.86 -3.38
CA VAL A 58 8.78 20.69 -3.03
C VAL A 58 8.43 19.83 -4.23
N ASN A 59 8.42 20.41 -5.44
CA ASN A 59 8.20 19.66 -6.68
C ASN A 59 9.27 18.59 -6.93
N TRP A 60 10.47 18.76 -6.36
CA TRP A 60 11.53 17.74 -6.43
C TRP A 60 11.16 16.47 -5.68
N PHE A 61 10.31 16.54 -4.65
CA PHE A 61 9.85 15.36 -3.92
C PHE A 61 9.03 14.45 -4.84
N GLU A 62 8.05 15.03 -5.54
CA GLU A 62 7.23 14.28 -6.48
C GLU A 62 8.05 13.77 -7.67
N ALA A 63 8.93 14.60 -8.24
CA ALA A 63 9.81 14.19 -9.33
C ALA A 63 10.73 13.02 -8.92
N ALA A 64 11.31 13.06 -7.73
CA ALA A 64 12.15 11.98 -7.21
C ALA A 64 11.35 10.69 -6.98
N GLN A 65 10.15 10.80 -6.39
CA GLN A 65 9.26 9.68 -6.14
C GLN A 65 8.79 9.01 -7.44
N LEU A 66 8.33 9.80 -8.41
CA LEU A 66 7.88 9.28 -9.71
C LEU A 66 9.02 8.63 -10.48
N THR A 67 10.23 9.23 -10.46
CA THR A 67 11.42 8.67 -11.10
C THR A 67 11.80 7.34 -10.45
N ALA A 68 11.88 7.27 -9.12
CA ALA A 68 12.18 6.04 -8.42
C ALA A 68 11.12 4.97 -8.69
N SER A 69 9.83 5.33 -8.67
CA SER A 69 8.73 4.41 -8.95
C SER A 69 8.78 3.88 -10.39
N ALA A 70 9.05 4.74 -11.37
CA ALA A 70 9.15 4.33 -12.78
C ALA A 70 10.26 3.30 -13.01
N LEU A 71 11.37 3.39 -12.27
CA LEU A 71 12.47 2.44 -12.33
C LEU A 71 12.17 1.13 -11.59
N VAL A 72 11.53 1.23 -10.44
CA VAL A 72 11.37 0.11 -9.50
C VAL A 72 10.12 -0.73 -9.78
N VAL A 73 9.02 -0.12 -10.24
CA VAL A 73 7.76 -0.83 -10.50
C VAL A 73 7.93 -2.00 -11.47
N PRO A 74 8.57 -1.87 -12.65
CA PRO A 74 8.78 -3.01 -13.55
C PRO A 74 9.63 -4.12 -12.93
N VAL A 75 10.63 -3.75 -12.12
CA VAL A 75 11.52 -4.71 -11.44
C VAL A 75 10.76 -5.49 -10.38
N LEU A 76 9.98 -4.80 -9.53
CA LEU A 76 9.19 -5.45 -8.50
C LEU A 76 8.04 -6.27 -9.08
N ALA A 77 7.41 -5.84 -10.17
CA ALA A 77 6.40 -6.63 -10.89
C ALA A 77 7.01 -7.94 -11.39
N LYS A 78 8.16 -7.88 -12.07
CA LYS A 78 8.89 -9.06 -12.53
C LYS A 78 9.32 -9.96 -11.38
N LEU A 79 9.78 -9.40 -10.29
CA LEU A 79 10.13 -10.14 -9.09
C LEU A 79 8.89 -10.85 -8.50
N GLY A 80 7.71 -10.22 -8.56
CA GLY A 80 6.43 -10.81 -8.17
C GLY A 80 6.10 -12.08 -8.93
N ASP A 81 6.38 -12.11 -10.24
CA ASP A 81 6.22 -13.30 -11.07
C ASP A 81 7.19 -14.43 -10.67
N MET A 82 8.40 -14.08 -10.23
CA MET A 82 9.46 -15.06 -9.92
C MET A 82 9.36 -15.66 -8.52
N ILE A 83 9.15 -14.84 -7.49
CA ILE A 83 9.17 -15.25 -6.08
C ILE A 83 7.80 -15.22 -5.40
N GLY A 84 6.78 -14.74 -6.12
CA GLY A 84 5.39 -14.64 -5.67
C GLY A 84 5.00 -13.23 -5.23
N HIS A 85 3.83 -12.79 -5.70
CA HIS A 85 3.31 -11.42 -5.51
C HIS A 85 3.17 -11.02 -4.03
N ARG A 86 2.74 -11.95 -3.16
CA ARG A 86 2.64 -11.68 -1.71
C ARG A 86 3.99 -11.32 -1.07
N LYS A 87 5.05 -12.02 -1.45
CA LYS A 87 6.39 -11.75 -0.88
C LYS A 87 6.90 -10.39 -1.32
N VAL A 88 6.68 -10.04 -2.58
CA VAL A 88 7.08 -8.72 -3.11
C VAL A 88 6.24 -7.61 -2.51
N LEU A 89 4.94 -7.83 -2.30
CA LEU A 89 4.07 -6.91 -1.60
C LEU A 89 4.57 -6.64 -0.16
N LEU A 90 4.97 -7.68 0.58
CA LEU A 90 5.56 -7.54 1.92
C LEU A 90 6.89 -6.78 1.89
N ILE A 91 7.78 -7.08 0.93
CA ILE A 91 9.07 -6.40 0.79
C ILE A 91 8.86 -4.93 0.47
N SER A 92 8.01 -4.61 -0.52
CA SER A 92 7.74 -3.21 -0.90
C SER A 92 7.08 -2.43 0.25
N THR A 93 6.17 -3.06 1.00
CA THR A 93 5.54 -2.42 2.16
C THR A 93 6.53 -2.19 3.30
N ALA A 94 7.43 -3.13 3.57
CA ALA A 94 8.49 -2.95 4.56
C ALA A 94 9.44 -1.79 4.18
N LEU A 95 9.82 -1.71 2.91
CA LEU A 95 10.65 -0.61 2.39
C LEU A 95 9.92 0.73 2.48
N THR A 96 8.64 0.77 2.10
CA THR A 96 7.80 1.97 2.23
C THR A 96 7.65 2.38 3.70
N ALA A 97 7.47 1.44 4.63
CA ALA A 97 7.41 1.73 6.06
C ALA A 97 8.72 2.34 6.57
N ALA A 98 9.86 1.72 6.26
CA ALA A 98 11.18 2.24 6.64
C ALA A 98 11.41 3.64 6.06
N ALA A 99 11.05 3.85 4.79
CA ALA A 99 11.16 5.14 4.13
C ALA A 99 10.23 6.20 4.76
N SER A 100 9.00 5.83 5.14
CA SER A 100 8.06 6.74 5.84
C SER A 100 8.60 7.20 7.20
N TRP A 101 9.25 6.30 7.95
CA TRP A 101 9.97 6.69 9.17
C TRP A 101 11.16 7.60 8.84
N GLY A 102 11.87 7.34 7.74
CA GLY A 102 12.92 8.22 7.23
C GLY A 102 12.43 9.63 6.93
N VAL A 103 11.25 9.77 6.31
CA VAL A 103 10.59 11.07 6.06
C VAL A 103 10.25 11.77 7.37
N ALA A 104 9.68 11.05 8.35
CA ALA A 104 9.26 11.63 9.62
C ALA A 104 10.42 12.18 10.45
N PHE A 105 11.60 11.57 10.36
CA PHE A 105 12.79 11.96 11.14
C PHE A 105 13.93 12.55 10.30
N ALA A 106 13.66 12.94 9.05
CA ALA A 106 14.69 13.52 8.18
C ALA A 106 15.22 14.84 8.75
N PRO A 107 16.53 14.95 9.01
CA PRO A 107 17.12 16.16 9.60
C PRO A 107 17.39 17.25 8.55
N ASN A 108 17.32 16.93 7.26
CA ASN A 108 17.62 17.85 6.16
C ASN A 108 16.96 17.42 4.85
N PHE A 109 17.00 18.33 3.88
CA PHE A 109 16.41 18.12 2.56
C PHE A 109 16.89 16.84 1.84
N TRP A 110 18.18 16.53 1.88
CA TRP A 110 18.72 15.39 1.12
C TRP A 110 18.26 14.05 1.67
N ILE A 111 18.24 13.91 2.98
CA ILE A 111 17.70 12.68 3.61
C ILE A 111 16.19 12.60 3.40
N PHE A 112 15.51 13.74 3.47
CA PHE A 112 14.07 13.79 3.23
C PHE A 112 13.72 13.34 1.81
N ILE A 113 14.37 13.90 0.77
CA ILE A 113 14.08 13.56 -0.63
C ILE A 113 14.41 12.11 -0.96
N ILE A 114 15.50 11.56 -0.40
CA ILE A 114 15.85 10.14 -0.58
C ILE A 114 14.79 9.26 0.07
N ALA A 115 14.43 9.54 1.31
CA ALA A 115 13.39 8.78 2.00
C ALA A 115 12.03 8.88 1.27
N TRP A 116 11.69 10.07 0.78
CA TRP A 116 10.48 10.31 -0.01
C TRP A 116 10.46 9.52 -1.31
N ALA A 117 11.58 9.47 -2.03
CA ALA A 117 11.70 8.67 -3.25
C ALA A 117 11.47 7.17 -2.99
N PHE A 118 12.06 6.63 -1.92
CA PHE A 118 11.86 5.23 -1.53
C PHE A 118 10.44 4.97 -0.98
N GLN A 119 9.80 5.96 -0.36
CA GLN A 119 8.42 5.84 0.07
C GLN A 119 7.50 5.55 -1.13
N GLY A 120 7.82 6.07 -2.32
CA GLY A 120 7.08 5.85 -3.56
C GLY A 120 6.93 4.40 -4.00
N PHE A 121 7.57 3.44 -3.33
CA PHE A 121 7.40 2.02 -3.64
C PHE A 121 5.98 1.49 -3.38
N TYR A 122 5.13 2.22 -2.67
CA TYR A 122 3.71 1.88 -2.54
C TYR A 122 2.98 1.86 -3.90
N VAL A 123 3.46 2.58 -4.90
CA VAL A 123 2.85 2.62 -6.24
C VAL A 123 2.76 1.22 -6.89
N VAL A 124 3.63 0.28 -6.49
CA VAL A 124 3.59 -1.10 -6.98
C VAL A 124 2.49 -1.96 -6.34
N TRP A 125 1.87 -1.51 -5.24
CA TRP A 125 0.93 -2.35 -4.49
C TRP A 125 -0.29 -2.73 -5.32
N LEU A 126 -0.96 -1.78 -5.95
CA LEU A 126 -2.14 -2.04 -6.77
C LEU A 126 -1.90 -3.08 -7.89
N PRO A 127 -0.88 -2.97 -8.75
CA PRO A 127 -0.59 -4.00 -9.73
C PRO A 127 -0.24 -5.36 -9.12
N LEU A 128 0.48 -5.41 -8.00
CA LEU A 128 0.78 -6.68 -7.31
C LEU A 128 -0.47 -7.33 -6.72
N GLU A 129 -1.39 -6.55 -6.18
CA GLU A 129 -2.65 -7.02 -5.62
C GLU A 129 -3.57 -7.59 -6.70
N ILE A 130 -3.69 -6.87 -7.82
CA ILE A 130 -4.47 -7.35 -8.97
C ILE A 130 -3.88 -8.66 -9.51
N ALA A 131 -2.55 -8.74 -9.63
CA ALA A 131 -1.87 -9.96 -10.04
C ALA A 131 -2.05 -11.10 -9.04
N LEU A 132 -2.04 -10.79 -7.73
CA LEU A 132 -2.32 -11.77 -6.67
C LEU A 132 -3.75 -12.32 -6.77
N ILE A 133 -4.75 -11.45 -6.96
CA ILE A 133 -6.14 -11.85 -7.14
C ILE A 133 -6.28 -12.71 -8.41
N TYR A 134 -5.70 -12.27 -9.52
CA TYR A 134 -5.74 -13.00 -10.78
C TYR A 134 -5.11 -14.39 -10.65
N SER A 135 -3.94 -14.50 -10.05
CA SER A 135 -3.25 -15.79 -9.87
C SER A 135 -4.05 -16.82 -9.08
N ARG A 136 -4.94 -16.35 -8.19
CA ARG A 136 -5.81 -17.20 -7.36
C ARG A 136 -7.18 -17.47 -7.98
N SER A 137 -7.61 -16.63 -8.92
CA SER A 137 -8.95 -16.72 -9.51
C SER A 137 -8.97 -17.27 -10.96
N HIS A 138 -7.86 -17.23 -11.69
CA HIS A 138 -7.81 -17.53 -13.13
C HIS A 138 -8.32 -18.93 -13.51
N ARG A 139 -8.26 -19.91 -12.59
CA ARG A 139 -8.77 -21.28 -12.82
C ARG A 139 -10.30 -21.40 -12.64
N ARG A 140 -10.96 -20.35 -12.17
CA ARG A 140 -12.41 -20.33 -11.97
C ARG A 140 -13.11 -19.86 -13.24
N PRO A 141 -14.30 -20.40 -13.57
CA PRO A 141 -15.06 -19.94 -14.73
C PRO A 141 -15.38 -18.44 -14.72
N ASP A 142 -15.56 -17.86 -13.52
CA ASP A 142 -15.85 -16.44 -13.26
C ASP A 142 -14.61 -15.60 -12.93
N GLY A 143 -13.40 -16.18 -13.05
CA GLY A 143 -12.14 -15.59 -12.56
C GLY A 143 -11.83 -14.20 -13.13
N ALA A 144 -12.05 -14.02 -14.44
CA ALA A 144 -11.81 -12.71 -15.08
C ALA A 144 -12.80 -11.63 -14.61
N ALA A 145 -14.07 -12.00 -14.41
CA ALA A 145 -15.08 -11.07 -13.89
C ALA A 145 -14.79 -10.71 -12.43
N LEU A 146 -14.39 -11.68 -11.61
CA LEU A 146 -14.00 -11.48 -10.23
C LEU A 146 -12.79 -10.54 -10.13
N THR A 147 -11.76 -10.75 -10.94
CA THR A 147 -10.56 -9.89 -10.95
C THR A 147 -10.92 -8.45 -11.30
N ARG A 148 -11.72 -8.23 -12.35
CA ARG A 148 -12.16 -6.87 -12.73
C ARG A 148 -12.98 -6.18 -11.64
N LYS A 149 -13.92 -6.90 -11.02
CA LYS A 149 -14.72 -6.37 -9.93
C LYS A 149 -13.84 -6.00 -8.72
N SER A 150 -12.91 -6.88 -8.37
CA SER A 150 -11.99 -6.63 -7.26
C SER A 150 -11.07 -5.45 -7.54
N ALA A 151 -10.52 -5.33 -8.76
CA ALA A 151 -9.72 -4.18 -9.16
C ALA A 151 -10.49 -2.86 -9.03
N GLY A 152 -11.76 -2.83 -9.43
CA GLY A 152 -12.61 -1.65 -9.24
C GLY A 152 -12.83 -1.29 -7.76
N ILE A 153 -12.96 -2.29 -6.89
CA ILE A 153 -13.10 -2.08 -5.43
C ILE A 153 -11.78 -1.56 -4.84
N LEU A 154 -10.63 -2.10 -5.27
CA LEU A 154 -9.31 -1.64 -4.83
C LEU A 154 -9.08 -0.18 -5.21
N VAL A 155 -9.34 0.18 -6.48
CA VAL A 155 -9.21 1.56 -6.95
C VAL A 155 -10.15 2.51 -6.19
N ALA A 156 -11.40 2.10 -5.93
CA ALA A 156 -12.32 2.90 -5.13
C ALA A 156 -11.80 3.09 -3.70
N GLY A 157 -11.19 2.06 -3.10
CA GLY A 157 -10.53 2.16 -1.79
C GLY A 157 -9.33 3.11 -1.80
N LEU A 158 -8.51 3.05 -2.85
CA LEU A 158 -7.38 3.95 -3.08
C LEU A 158 -7.85 5.41 -3.13
N GLU A 159 -8.80 5.73 -4.00
CA GLU A 159 -9.32 7.10 -4.18
C GLU A 159 -9.99 7.64 -2.90
N PHE A 160 -10.75 6.80 -2.20
CA PHE A 160 -11.28 7.18 -0.89
C PHE A 160 -10.16 7.47 0.11
N GLY A 161 -9.09 6.67 0.10
CA GLY A 161 -7.89 6.89 0.89
C GLY A 161 -7.21 8.23 0.59
N VAL A 162 -7.10 8.62 -0.69
CA VAL A 162 -6.53 9.92 -1.10
C VAL A 162 -7.30 11.07 -0.49
N ILE A 163 -8.64 11.05 -0.61
CA ILE A 163 -9.50 12.09 -0.05
C ILE A 163 -9.39 12.13 1.48
N ALA A 164 -9.50 10.98 2.13
CA ALA A 164 -9.41 10.87 3.58
C ALA A 164 -8.03 11.31 4.09
N GLY A 165 -6.96 10.93 3.37
CA GLY A 165 -5.59 11.34 3.67
C GLY A 165 -5.41 12.85 3.59
N ALA A 166 -5.87 13.49 2.51
CA ALA A 166 -5.78 14.94 2.35
C ALA A 166 -6.52 15.69 3.44
N LEU A 167 -7.73 15.27 3.77
CA LEU A 167 -8.51 15.87 4.87
C LEU A 167 -7.82 15.67 6.23
N ALA A 168 -7.30 14.47 6.51
CA ALA A 168 -6.59 14.18 7.74
C ALA A 168 -5.29 14.98 7.85
N GLY A 169 -4.48 15.05 6.79
CA GLY A 169 -3.24 15.81 6.74
C GLY A 169 -3.47 17.29 6.99
N GLY A 170 -4.47 17.88 6.33
CA GLY A 170 -4.82 19.29 6.52
C GLY A 170 -5.34 19.59 7.94
N PHE A 171 -6.21 18.74 8.47
CA PHE A 171 -6.75 18.90 9.81
C PHE A 171 -5.66 18.74 10.91
N ILE A 172 -4.88 17.67 10.82
CA ILE A 172 -3.86 17.35 11.83
C ILE A 172 -2.69 18.34 11.74
N GLY A 173 -2.25 18.71 10.53
CA GLY A 173 -1.23 19.72 10.32
C GLY A 173 -1.64 21.08 10.90
N GLY A 174 -2.88 21.49 10.63
CA GLY A 174 -3.44 22.72 11.21
C GLY A 174 -3.59 22.69 12.73
N ALA A 175 -3.82 21.51 13.32
CA ALA A 175 -3.92 21.34 14.78
C ALA A 175 -2.56 21.27 15.48
N LEU A 176 -1.48 20.92 14.78
CA LEU A 176 -0.13 20.70 15.33
C LEU A 176 0.95 21.45 14.53
N PRO A 177 0.82 22.77 14.32
CA PRO A 177 1.71 23.54 13.42
C PRO A 177 3.19 23.52 13.84
N ASP A 178 3.45 23.45 15.15
CA ASP A 178 4.82 23.49 15.71
C ASP A 178 5.44 22.10 15.90
N ARG A 179 4.72 21.04 15.51
CA ARG A 179 5.12 19.64 15.75
C ARG A 179 5.03 18.80 14.48
N LEU A 180 5.57 19.31 13.38
CA LEU A 180 5.49 18.67 12.07
C LEU A 180 6.00 17.21 12.09
N TRP A 181 7.03 16.90 12.86
CA TRP A 181 7.56 15.55 13.00
C TRP A 181 6.50 14.55 13.51
N LEU A 182 5.62 14.97 14.47
CA LEU A 182 4.50 14.14 14.93
C LEU A 182 3.47 13.92 13.82
N VAL A 183 3.18 14.96 13.03
CA VAL A 183 2.27 14.90 11.90
C VAL A 183 2.80 13.91 10.86
N LEU A 184 4.11 13.94 10.56
CA LEU A 184 4.75 13.06 9.60
C LEU A 184 4.91 11.61 10.09
N MET A 185 4.83 11.35 11.40
CA MET A 185 4.83 9.98 11.95
C MET A 185 3.54 9.21 11.66
N ILE A 186 2.42 9.90 11.44
CA ILE A 186 1.11 9.25 11.26
C ILE A 186 1.10 8.34 10.03
N PRO A 187 1.52 8.78 8.84
CA PRO A 187 1.65 7.89 7.69
C PRO A 187 2.63 6.73 7.94
N ALA A 188 3.73 6.98 8.64
CA ALA A 188 4.71 5.92 8.96
C ALA A 188 4.09 4.81 9.83
N ILE A 189 3.29 5.19 10.83
CA ILE A 189 2.53 4.24 11.66
C ILE A 189 1.51 3.51 10.80
N ALA A 190 0.75 4.20 9.95
CA ALA A 190 -0.26 3.59 9.09
C ALA A 190 0.34 2.53 8.16
N VAL A 191 1.49 2.81 7.53
CA VAL A 191 2.18 1.84 6.67
C VAL A 191 2.76 0.68 7.47
N THR A 192 3.27 0.94 8.67
CA THR A 192 3.75 -0.12 9.55
C THR A 192 2.61 -1.07 9.95
N LEU A 193 1.43 -0.54 10.27
CA LEU A 193 0.24 -1.37 10.53
C LEU A 193 -0.19 -2.13 9.27
N CYS A 194 -0.16 -1.49 8.10
CA CYS A 194 -0.44 -2.12 6.82
C CYS A 194 0.48 -3.32 6.56
N PHE A 195 1.77 -3.22 6.88
CA PHE A 195 2.70 -4.34 6.77
C PHE A 195 2.21 -5.55 7.60
N PHE A 196 1.77 -5.34 8.82
CA PHE A 196 1.23 -6.43 9.65
C PHE A 196 -0.11 -6.96 9.12
N VAL A 197 -0.95 -6.11 8.53
CA VAL A 197 -2.18 -6.55 7.87
C VAL A 197 -1.87 -7.51 6.72
N ILE A 198 -0.85 -7.21 5.90
CA ILE A 198 -0.42 -8.10 4.81
C ILE A 198 0.21 -9.37 5.38
N LEU A 199 1.05 -9.24 6.40
CA LEU A 199 1.79 -10.37 6.99
C LEU A 199 0.84 -11.44 7.56
N TYR A 200 -0.23 -11.02 8.24
CA TYR A 200 -1.14 -11.94 8.94
C TYR A 200 -2.46 -12.16 8.19
N GLY A 201 -2.90 -11.21 7.38
CA GLY A 201 -4.21 -11.23 6.74
C GLY A 201 -4.20 -11.78 5.31
N VAL A 202 -3.10 -11.65 4.60
CA VAL A 202 -2.97 -12.12 3.21
C VAL A 202 -2.19 -13.43 3.20
N PRO A 203 -2.82 -14.60 2.95
CA PRO A 203 -2.17 -15.91 2.97
C PRO A 203 -1.30 -16.16 1.75
#